data_0992ad859f9977571b5180ea9a47b38b
#
_entry.id   0992ad859f9977571b5180ea9a47b38b
#
_cell.length_a   1.000
_cell.length_b   1.000
_cell.length_c   1.000
_cell.angle_alpha   90.00
_cell.angle_beta   90.00
_cell.angle_gamma   90.00
#
_symmetry.space_group_name_H-M   'P 1'
#
loop_
_entity.id
_entity.type
_entity.pdbx_description
1 polymer ?
#
loop_
_entity_poly.entity_id
_entity_poly.type
_entity_poly.pdbx_seq_one_letter_code
_entity_poly.pdbx_strand_id
1 'polypeptide(L)'
;MLVLKKIALGNATQSRTAVAVFAATLLFGGGVTEASAKTHRHHHHHYGHRHFHHASAGGSWRDANASIAPLSGFGRIFSGMASFYGNESGHKTASGQRFNQSAMTCAHRSLPFGTRLRVTHGGRSVVVTVNDRGPFVRGRVLDLSTGAARAIGLTSAGVGRVTAEVVS
;
A
#
# COMPACT_ATOMS: atom_id res chain seq x y z
N MET A 1 -4.65 -66.08 -16.33
CA MET A 1 -6.01 -65.59 -16.08
C MET A 1 -5.96 -64.07 -16.09
N LEU A 2 -6.29 -63.47 -17.24
CA LEU A 2 -6.32 -62.01 -17.45
C LEU A 2 -7.68 -61.49 -17.01
N VAL A 3 -7.69 -60.45 -16.17
CA VAL A 3 -8.90 -59.67 -15.91
C VAL A 3 -8.63 -58.19 -16.32
N LEU A 4 -9.12 -57.86 -17.50
CA LEU A 4 -9.23 -56.50 -17.99
C LEU A 4 -10.33 -55.79 -17.19
N LYS A 5 -10.03 -54.66 -16.54
CA LYS A 5 -11.04 -53.73 -15.99
C LYS A 5 -11.12 -52.48 -16.86
N LYS A 6 -12.31 -52.29 -17.45
CA LYS A 6 -12.71 -51.22 -18.36
C LYS A 6 -12.56 -49.83 -17.73
N ILE A 7 -11.98 -48.94 -18.55
CA ILE A 7 -11.97 -47.48 -18.30
C ILE A 7 -13.29 -46.92 -18.84
N ALA A 8 -14.06 -46.27 -17.96
CA ALA A 8 -15.26 -45.54 -18.36
C ALA A 8 -14.89 -44.09 -18.70
N LEU A 9 -15.11 -43.69 -19.94
CA LEU A 9 -15.08 -42.31 -20.41
C LEU A 9 -16.32 -41.60 -19.84
N GLY A 10 -16.11 -40.61 -19.00
CA GLY A 10 -17.14 -39.64 -18.56
C GLY A 10 -17.22 -38.46 -19.51
N ASN A 11 -18.38 -38.25 -20.11
CA ASN A 11 -18.69 -37.20 -21.07
C ASN A 11 -18.58 -35.81 -20.45
N ALA A 12 -17.84 -34.92 -21.10
CA ALA A 12 -17.84 -33.48 -20.79
C ALA A 12 -19.09 -32.84 -21.39
N THR A 13 -19.98 -32.36 -20.54
CA THR A 13 -21.13 -31.56 -20.95
C THR A 13 -20.71 -30.12 -21.05
N GLN A 14 -20.57 -29.60 -22.25
CA GLN A 14 -20.39 -28.18 -22.55
C GLN A 14 -21.72 -27.45 -22.37
N SER A 15 -21.83 -26.61 -21.36
CA SER A 15 -22.94 -25.66 -21.21
C SER A 15 -22.63 -24.39 -21.99
N ARG A 16 -23.32 -24.20 -23.12
CA ARG A 16 -23.35 -22.96 -23.91
C ARG A 16 -24.37 -22.03 -23.29
N THR A 17 -23.95 -21.00 -22.57
CA THR A 17 -24.82 -19.88 -22.17
C THR A 17 -24.79 -18.80 -23.22
N ALA A 18 -25.96 -18.54 -23.78
CA ALA A 18 -26.21 -17.56 -24.82
C ALA A 18 -26.05 -16.13 -24.31
N VAL A 19 -25.33 -15.31 -25.08
CA VAL A 19 -25.21 -13.86 -24.88
C VAL A 19 -26.46 -13.23 -25.49
N ALA A 20 -27.31 -12.63 -24.67
CA ALA A 20 -28.41 -11.77 -25.11
C ALA A 20 -27.91 -10.32 -25.22
N VAL A 21 -27.81 -9.84 -26.45
CA VAL A 21 -27.54 -8.44 -26.78
C VAL A 21 -28.86 -7.69 -26.69
N PHE A 22 -29.04 -6.80 -25.73
CA PHE A 22 -30.07 -5.80 -25.75
C PHE A 22 -29.51 -4.45 -26.19
N ALA A 23 -29.80 -4.10 -27.43
CA ALA A 23 -29.66 -2.75 -27.94
C ALA A 23 -30.87 -1.95 -27.50
N ALA A 24 -30.67 -0.98 -26.61
CA ALA A 24 -31.67 0.04 -26.32
C ALA A 24 -31.16 1.40 -26.80
N THR A 25 -31.62 1.80 -27.98
CA THR A 25 -31.50 3.16 -28.52
C THR A 25 -32.52 4.04 -27.85
N LEU A 26 -32.09 5.02 -27.06
CA LEU A 26 -32.93 6.15 -26.65
C LEU A 26 -32.31 7.46 -27.09
N LEU A 27 -32.89 8.04 -28.14
CA LEU A 27 -32.75 9.43 -28.55
C LEU A 27 -33.54 10.32 -27.58
N PHE A 28 -32.88 11.22 -26.88
CA PHE A 28 -33.43 12.45 -26.32
C PHE A 28 -32.31 13.48 -26.41
N GLY A 29 -32.42 14.45 -27.18
CA GLY A 29 -33.07 15.69 -27.17
C GLY A 29 -32.36 16.72 -26.28
N GLY A 30 -31.54 17.61 -26.90
CA GLY A 30 -31.28 19.01 -26.66
C GLY A 30 -31.25 19.54 -25.20
N GLY A 31 -30.15 20.17 -24.87
CA GLY A 31 -30.04 21.03 -23.72
C GLY A 31 -28.61 21.52 -23.54
N VAL A 32 -28.16 22.47 -24.36
CA VAL A 32 -26.93 23.23 -24.12
C VAL A 32 -27.16 24.19 -22.96
N THR A 33 -26.68 23.87 -21.77
CA THR A 33 -26.59 24.84 -20.69
C THR A 33 -25.20 25.48 -20.71
N GLU A 34 -25.20 26.77 -21.12
CA GLU A 34 -24.03 27.64 -20.98
C GLU A 34 -23.61 27.74 -19.50
N ALA A 35 -22.41 27.27 -19.19
CA ALA A 35 -21.79 27.53 -17.92
C ALA A 35 -21.23 28.96 -17.89
N SER A 36 -21.98 29.86 -17.26
CA SER A 36 -21.56 31.23 -16.96
C SER A 36 -20.41 31.19 -15.96
N ALA A 37 -19.22 31.49 -16.41
CA ALA A 37 -18.05 31.68 -15.55
C ALA A 37 -18.19 32.95 -14.73
N LYS A 38 -18.54 32.84 -13.44
CA LYS A 38 -18.45 33.94 -12.49
C LYS A 38 -16.99 34.22 -12.16
N THR A 39 -16.48 35.33 -12.70
CA THR A 39 -15.24 35.96 -12.31
C THR A 39 -15.32 36.39 -10.84
N HIS A 40 -14.64 35.71 -9.94
CA HIS A 40 -14.44 36.18 -8.57
C HIS A 40 -13.40 37.31 -8.58
N ARG A 41 -13.88 38.54 -8.35
CA ARG A 41 -13.02 39.69 -8.04
C ARG A 41 -12.34 39.42 -6.68
N HIS A 42 -11.02 39.31 -6.71
CA HIS A 42 -10.20 39.33 -5.50
C HIS A 42 -10.23 40.72 -4.88
N HIS A 43 -10.89 40.85 -3.74
CA HIS A 43 -10.72 42.03 -2.88
C HIS A 43 -9.39 41.90 -2.16
N HIS A 44 -8.45 42.75 -2.51
CA HIS A 44 -7.23 42.96 -1.75
C HIS A 44 -7.59 43.68 -0.44
N HIS A 45 -7.62 42.94 0.66
CA HIS A 45 -7.60 43.56 1.98
C HIS A 45 -6.18 43.93 2.33
N HIS A 46 -5.90 45.26 2.31
CA HIS A 46 -4.70 45.83 2.92
C HIS A 46 -4.79 45.63 4.43
N TYR A 47 -4.11 44.65 4.98
CA TYR A 47 -3.83 44.56 6.39
C TYR A 47 -2.61 45.40 6.70
N GLY A 48 -2.84 46.48 7.49
CA GLY A 48 -1.80 47.36 7.97
C GLY A 48 -0.78 46.59 8.83
N HIS A 49 0.47 46.79 8.48
CA HIS A 49 1.61 46.29 9.25
C HIS A 49 1.63 46.98 10.63
N ARG A 50 1.22 46.26 11.67
CA ARG A 50 1.60 46.62 13.04
C ARG A 50 2.96 45.98 13.32
N HIS A 51 3.97 46.81 13.39
CA HIS A 51 5.31 46.42 13.86
C HIS A 51 5.21 46.05 15.35
N PHE A 52 5.20 44.75 15.62
CA PHE A 52 5.52 44.25 16.94
C PHE A 52 7.03 44.02 16.99
N HIS A 53 7.74 44.85 17.75
CA HIS A 53 9.11 44.57 18.13
C HIS A 53 9.11 43.36 19.06
N HIS A 54 9.33 42.18 18.54
CA HIS A 54 9.68 41.03 19.35
C HIS A 54 11.19 41.01 19.52
N ALA A 55 11.60 41.08 20.77
CA ALA A 55 12.97 40.85 21.19
C ALA A 55 13.48 39.52 20.65
N SER A 56 14.62 39.57 19.98
CA SER A 56 15.35 38.43 19.47
C SER A 56 15.81 37.54 20.63
N ALA A 57 15.04 36.53 20.97
CA ALA A 57 15.58 35.33 21.59
C ALA A 57 16.00 34.42 20.40
N GLY A 58 17.28 34.47 20.05
CA GLY A 58 17.88 33.66 18.98
C GLY A 58 17.93 32.18 19.38
N GLY A 59 16.81 31.49 19.24
CA GLY A 59 16.76 30.04 19.23
C GLY A 59 16.68 29.59 17.77
N SER A 60 17.80 29.09 17.23
CA SER A 60 17.86 28.56 15.89
C SER A 60 16.91 27.35 15.81
N TRP A 61 15.87 27.45 14.94
CA TRP A 61 14.97 26.33 14.63
C TRP A 61 15.72 25.11 14.02
N ARG A 62 17.02 25.29 13.73
CA ARG A 62 17.91 24.19 13.32
C ARG A 62 18.23 23.25 14.48
N ASP A 63 18.17 23.73 15.73
CA ASP A 63 18.51 22.93 16.89
C ASP A 63 17.32 22.10 17.41
N ALA A 64 16.08 22.44 17.02
CA ALA A 64 14.90 21.64 17.38
C ALA A 64 14.86 20.25 16.68
N ASN A 65 15.64 20.05 15.65
CA ASN A 65 15.73 18.76 14.96
C ASN A 65 16.95 17.91 15.40
N ALA A 66 17.83 18.48 16.22
CA ALA A 66 19.01 17.79 16.74
C ALA A 66 18.72 16.94 17.99
N SER A 67 17.53 17.07 18.58
CA SER A 67 17.18 16.35 19.83
C SER A 67 16.48 15.01 19.59
N ILE A 68 16.34 14.55 18.34
CA ILE A 68 16.04 13.15 18.06
C ILE A 68 17.36 12.46 17.72
N ALA A 69 18.26 12.44 18.70
CA ALA A 69 19.31 11.42 18.70
C ALA A 69 18.58 10.07 18.59
N PRO A 70 18.92 9.20 17.63
CA PRO A 70 18.41 7.85 17.65
C PRO A 70 18.85 7.27 18.99
N LEU A 71 17.91 6.90 19.86
CA LEU A 71 18.17 6.06 21.00
C LEU A 71 18.77 4.78 20.43
N SER A 72 20.09 4.79 20.31
CA SER A 72 20.90 3.65 19.87
C SER A 72 20.61 2.51 20.84
N GLY A 73 19.87 1.49 20.37
CA GLY A 73 19.73 0.26 21.11
C GLY A 73 18.34 -0.35 21.18
N PHE A 74 17.27 0.42 21.02
CA PHE A 74 15.94 -0.16 20.93
C PHE A 74 15.38 0.06 19.52
N GLY A 75 15.28 -1.00 18.72
CA GLY A 75 14.65 -0.96 17.42
C GLY A 75 13.26 -0.38 17.51
N ARG A 76 12.90 0.54 16.61
CA ARG A 76 11.53 1.09 16.54
C ARG A 76 10.57 -0.08 16.33
N ILE A 77 9.66 -0.29 17.28
CA ILE A 77 8.65 -1.34 17.22
C ILE A 77 7.31 -0.70 16.94
N PHE A 78 6.56 -1.28 16.01
CA PHE A 78 5.18 -0.90 15.72
C PHE A 78 4.34 -2.12 15.40
N SER A 79 3.03 -2.01 15.55
CA SER A 79 2.09 -3.10 15.29
C SER A 79 0.92 -2.58 14.46
N GLY A 80 0.33 -3.46 13.67
CA GLY A 80 -0.86 -3.15 12.88
C GLY A 80 -1.25 -4.31 11.99
N MET A 81 -2.21 -4.05 11.09
CA MET A 81 -2.58 -5.05 10.09
C MET A 81 -1.58 -5.05 8.94
N ALA A 82 -1.25 -6.23 8.45
CA ALA A 82 -0.47 -6.41 7.24
C ALA A 82 -1.23 -7.27 6.25
N SER A 83 -1.04 -7.00 4.95
CA SER A 83 -1.44 -7.87 3.86
C SER A 83 -0.22 -8.29 3.05
N PHE A 84 -0.43 -8.91 1.91
CA PHE A 84 0.64 -9.24 0.98
C PHE A 84 0.19 -9.03 -0.46
N TYR A 85 1.15 -8.93 -1.36
CA TYR A 85 0.96 -8.74 -2.80
C TYR A 85 1.91 -9.62 -3.59
N GLY A 86 1.53 -9.91 -4.82
CA GLY A 86 2.27 -10.72 -5.78
C GLY A 86 2.47 -10.00 -7.10
N ASN A 87 2.68 -10.77 -8.17
CA ASN A 87 2.99 -10.25 -9.50
C ASN A 87 1.89 -9.38 -10.13
N GLU A 88 0.68 -9.40 -9.59
CA GLU A 88 -0.45 -8.54 -9.98
C GLU A 88 -0.20 -7.06 -9.68
N SER A 89 0.70 -6.75 -8.77
CA SER A 89 1.01 -5.37 -8.34
C SER A 89 1.99 -4.63 -9.26
N GLY A 90 2.42 -5.26 -10.37
CA GLY A 90 3.31 -4.66 -11.35
C GLY A 90 4.75 -5.19 -11.31
N HIS A 91 5.59 -4.65 -12.20
CA HIS A 91 6.96 -5.17 -12.41
C HIS A 91 8.05 -4.37 -11.69
N LYS A 92 7.75 -3.19 -11.16
CA LYS A 92 8.70 -2.32 -10.46
C LYS A 92 8.14 -1.86 -9.12
N THR A 93 9.00 -1.81 -8.13
CA THR A 93 8.73 -1.22 -6.81
C THR A 93 8.98 0.29 -6.83
N ALA A 94 8.50 1.00 -5.81
CA ALA A 94 8.74 2.45 -5.68
C ALA A 94 10.21 2.82 -5.51
N SER A 95 11.08 1.89 -5.09
CA SER A 95 12.54 2.08 -5.10
C SER A 95 13.18 1.93 -6.48
N GLY A 96 12.40 1.61 -7.52
CA GLY A 96 12.88 1.38 -8.88
C GLY A 96 13.39 -0.03 -9.15
N GLN A 97 13.43 -0.90 -8.15
CA GLN A 97 13.84 -2.29 -8.30
C GLN A 97 12.79 -3.11 -9.05
N ARG A 98 13.22 -4.16 -9.75
CA ARG A 98 12.30 -5.15 -10.29
C ARG A 98 11.61 -5.89 -9.15
N PHE A 99 10.28 -5.95 -9.19
CA PHE A 99 9.51 -6.68 -8.20
C PHE A 99 9.76 -8.19 -8.30
N ASN A 100 9.99 -8.82 -7.16
CA ASN A 100 10.10 -10.26 -7.03
C ASN A 100 9.24 -10.72 -5.85
N GLN A 101 8.13 -11.38 -6.15
CA GLN A 101 7.18 -11.83 -5.12
C GLN A 101 7.78 -12.86 -4.14
N SER A 102 8.87 -13.55 -4.50
CA SER A 102 9.53 -14.54 -3.64
C SER A 102 10.60 -13.94 -2.75
N ALA A 103 11.02 -12.69 -2.99
CA ALA A 103 12.01 -12.00 -2.17
C ALA A 103 11.44 -11.62 -0.80
N MET A 104 12.30 -11.49 0.22
CA MET A 104 11.91 -11.04 1.56
C MET A 104 11.86 -9.52 1.61
N THR A 105 10.77 -8.94 1.07
CA THR A 105 10.58 -7.49 0.94
C THR A 105 9.21 -7.06 1.41
N CYS A 106 9.04 -5.76 1.64
CA CYS A 106 7.77 -5.18 2.01
C CYS A 106 7.63 -3.73 1.51
N ALA A 107 6.38 -3.25 1.51
CA ALA A 107 6.01 -1.86 1.35
C ALA A 107 5.72 -1.23 2.72
N HIS A 108 6.24 -0.01 2.94
CA HIS A 108 5.93 0.84 4.08
C HIS A 108 5.77 2.30 3.63
N ARG A 109 4.89 3.06 4.31
CA ARG A 109 4.53 4.43 3.87
C ARG A 109 5.70 5.40 3.90
N SER A 110 6.51 5.37 4.96
CA SER A 110 7.48 6.43 5.26
C SER A 110 8.87 5.95 5.66
N LEU A 111 9.07 4.67 6.04
CA LEU A 111 10.41 4.18 6.36
C LEU A 111 11.34 4.30 5.14
N PRO A 112 12.61 4.65 5.31
CA PRO A 112 13.59 4.69 4.22
C PRO A 112 13.65 3.36 3.47
N PHE A 113 13.89 3.41 2.15
CA PHE A 113 14.21 2.21 1.39
C PHE A 113 15.51 1.59 1.92
N GLY A 114 15.57 0.27 1.96
CA GLY A 114 16.67 -0.47 2.53
C GLY A 114 16.53 -0.77 4.03
N THR A 115 15.61 -0.11 4.75
CA THR A 115 15.33 -0.43 6.15
C THR A 115 14.97 -1.92 6.29
N ARG A 116 15.59 -2.60 7.24
CA ARG A 116 15.29 -4.00 7.54
C ARG A 116 14.35 -4.09 8.73
N LEU A 117 13.30 -4.87 8.59
CA LEU A 117 12.29 -5.09 9.61
C LEU A 117 12.21 -6.57 9.95
N ARG A 118 12.24 -6.91 11.25
CA ARG A 118 11.79 -8.20 11.75
C ARG A 118 10.29 -8.14 11.90
N VAL A 119 9.56 -8.89 11.09
CA VAL A 119 8.08 -8.95 11.12
C VAL A 119 7.65 -10.26 11.73
N THR A 120 6.80 -10.18 12.74
CA THR A 120 6.28 -11.34 13.48
C THR A 120 4.77 -11.44 13.33
N HIS A 121 4.28 -12.66 13.04
CA HIS A 121 2.87 -13.04 12.98
C HIS A 121 2.68 -14.46 13.54
N GLY A 122 1.74 -14.65 14.47
CA GLY A 122 1.42 -15.99 14.99
C GLY A 122 2.61 -16.77 15.54
N GLY A 123 3.58 -16.07 16.16
CA GLY A 123 4.81 -16.67 16.71
C GLY A 123 5.91 -16.95 15.67
N ARG A 124 5.67 -16.69 14.38
CA ARG A 124 6.67 -16.82 13.32
C ARG A 124 7.22 -15.45 12.93
N SER A 125 8.52 -15.37 12.64
CA SER A 125 9.17 -14.12 12.26
C SER A 125 9.96 -14.26 10.96
N VAL A 126 10.05 -13.15 10.21
CA VAL A 126 10.89 -13.03 9.02
C VAL A 126 11.54 -11.65 9.01
N VAL A 127 12.76 -11.55 8.48
CA VAL A 127 13.38 -10.25 8.21
C VAL A 127 13.12 -9.87 6.77
N VAL A 128 12.54 -8.68 6.57
CA VAL A 128 12.20 -8.14 5.25
C VAL A 128 12.86 -6.79 5.04
N THR A 129 13.09 -6.43 3.78
CA THR A 129 13.64 -5.12 3.42
C THR A 129 12.54 -4.24 2.83
N VAL A 130 12.44 -3.00 3.29
CA VAL A 130 11.54 -1.99 2.71
C VAL A 130 12.07 -1.57 1.35
N ASN A 131 11.35 -1.87 0.29
CA ASN A 131 11.71 -1.45 -1.07
C ASN A 131 10.53 -0.89 -1.87
N ASP A 132 9.35 -0.78 -1.23
CA ASP A 132 8.17 -0.27 -1.88
C ASP A 132 7.38 0.70 -0.98
N ARG A 133 6.40 1.41 -1.56
CA ARG A 133 5.53 2.36 -0.87
C ARG A 133 4.10 1.83 -0.74
N GLY A 134 3.50 2.10 0.40
CA GLY A 134 2.20 1.61 0.84
C GLY A 134 2.30 0.97 2.22
N PRO A 135 1.24 0.36 2.73
CA PRO A 135 -0.12 0.34 2.18
C PRO A 135 -0.82 1.71 2.27
N PHE A 136 -1.65 2.02 1.27
CA PHE A 136 -2.48 3.23 1.27
C PHE A 136 -3.91 2.96 1.77
N VAL A 137 -4.15 1.76 2.28
CA VAL A 137 -5.39 1.35 2.92
C VAL A 137 -5.35 1.68 4.41
N ARG A 138 -6.43 2.27 4.93
CA ARG A 138 -6.53 2.63 6.35
C ARG A 138 -6.42 1.39 7.24
N GLY A 139 -5.68 1.49 8.34
CA GLY A 139 -5.50 0.41 9.33
C GLY A 139 -4.38 -0.60 8.97
N ARG A 140 -3.88 -0.63 7.74
CA ARG A 140 -2.70 -1.43 7.39
C ARG A 140 -1.42 -0.64 7.59
N VAL A 141 -0.39 -1.32 8.08
CA VAL A 141 0.94 -0.75 8.34
C VAL A 141 2.01 -1.30 7.41
N LEU A 142 1.85 -2.53 6.92
CA LEU A 142 2.76 -3.19 5.99
C LEU A 142 1.99 -3.96 4.92
N ASP A 143 2.57 -4.02 3.73
CA ASP A 143 2.23 -5.01 2.71
C ASP A 143 3.50 -5.82 2.41
N LEU A 144 3.42 -7.14 2.61
CA LEU A 144 4.54 -8.06 2.45
C LEU A 144 4.58 -8.61 1.03
N SER A 145 5.75 -9.00 0.54
CA SER A 145 5.83 -9.89 -0.62
C SER A 145 5.16 -11.24 -0.29
N THR A 146 4.70 -11.96 -1.30
CA THR A 146 4.11 -13.29 -1.12
C THR A 146 5.07 -14.25 -0.40
N GLY A 147 6.38 -14.19 -0.71
CA GLY A 147 7.41 -15.00 -0.06
C GLY A 147 7.52 -14.72 1.43
N ALA A 148 7.56 -13.44 1.81
CA ALA A 148 7.61 -13.02 3.21
C ALA A 148 6.34 -13.41 3.98
N ALA A 149 5.17 -13.18 3.38
CA ALA A 149 3.88 -13.57 3.98
C ALA A 149 3.78 -15.08 4.20
N ARG A 150 4.27 -15.87 3.25
CA ARG A 150 4.33 -17.34 3.37
C ARG A 150 5.22 -17.77 4.52
N ALA A 151 6.39 -17.15 4.69
CA ALA A 151 7.34 -17.48 5.76
C ALA A 151 6.72 -17.34 7.17
N ILE A 152 5.84 -16.35 7.37
CA ILE A 152 5.18 -16.12 8.67
C ILE A 152 3.74 -16.71 8.74
N GLY A 153 3.29 -17.43 7.70
CA GLY A 153 1.97 -18.04 7.66
C GLY A 153 0.80 -17.07 7.45
N LEU A 154 1.05 -15.86 6.94
CA LEU A 154 0.01 -14.87 6.71
C LEU A 154 -0.84 -15.17 5.46
N THR A 155 -0.33 -15.98 4.53
CA THR A 155 -1.00 -16.25 3.24
C THR A 155 -2.38 -16.90 3.38
N SER A 156 -2.59 -17.73 4.42
CA SER A 156 -3.87 -18.37 4.68
C SER A 156 -4.95 -17.40 5.19
N ALA A 157 -4.53 -16.35 5.90
CA ALA A 157 -5.44 -15.35 6.46
C ALA A 157 -5.69 -14.16 5.50
N GLY A 158 -4.83 -13.97 4.48
CA GLY A 158 -4.87 -12.82 3.58
C GLY A 158 -4.44 -11.52 4.24
N VAL A 159 -5.01 -11.18 5.37
CA VAL A 159 -4.69 -10.01 6.21
C VAL A 159 -4.61 -10.44 7.66
N GLY A 160 -3.60 -9.97 8.39
CA GLY A 160 -3.41 -10.32 9.79
C GLY A 160 -2.62 -9.29 10.57
N ARG A 161 -2.72 -9.35 11.90
CA ARG A 161 -1.95 -8.48 12.78
C ARG A 161 -0.50 -8.92 12.84
N VAL A 162 0.39 -7.96 12.67
CA VAL A 162 1.84 -8.18 12.79
C VAL A 162 2.45 -7.20 13.80
N THR A 163 3.60 -7.58 14.32
CA THR A 163 4.53 -6.68 15.01
C THR A 163 5.79 -6.58 14.16
N ALA A 164 6.26 -5.37 13.93
CA ALA A 164 7.45 -5.08 13.15
C ALA A 164 8.46 -4.30 14.01
N GLU A 165 9.71 -4.74 13.97
CA GLU A 165 10.85 -4.15 14.66
C GLU A 165 11.90 -3.74 13.64
N VAL A 166 12.39 -2.51 13.71
CA VAL A 166 13.51 -2.04 12.89
C VAL A 166 14.80 -2.68 13.41
N VAL A 167 15.50 -3.44 12.56
CA VAL A 167 16.73 -4.15 12.94
C VAL A 167 17.99 -3.58 12.26
N SER A 168 17.83 -2.80 11.21
CA SER A 168 18.88 -1.99 10.56
C SER A 168 18.32 -1.09 9.47
#